data_f41406313e305d1c178fe547b7b138e6
#
_entry.id   f41406313e305d1c178fe547b7b138e6
#
_cell.length_a   1.000
_cell.length_b   1.000
_cell.length_c   1.000
_cell.angle_alpha   90.00
_cell.angle_beta   90.00
_cell.angle_gamma   90.00
#
_symmetry.space_group_name_H-M   'P 1'
#
loop_
_entity.id
_entity.type
_entity.pdbx_description
1 polymer ?
#
loop_
_entity_poly.entity_id
_entity_poly.type
_entity_poly.pdbx_seq_one_letter_code
_entity_poly.pdbx_strand_id
1 'polypeptide(L)'
;MRLRAEGRHHGGVHDEIIELERVAARHWRGTEEEWLGGWLLRAAEGFTGRANSALPLGDPGLPLDSAIDAVVRWYRDRGLPPMIAVPAPLDADSPGCELDQSLSARSWATRPGPAFVMVADLSDAATAVPDHAARELPPDAAFQADTEPDRAWLATYHYRGQDRQPPVMRDVLTSAPDQVFASIRDGGDVLAIARLSIADGWAGITAVEVNPARRRAGLGAALTRAVCAEAVRRDVSRVFLQVETSNAAAIALYQRCGFRYSHRYHYRVAPPQA
;
A
#
# COMPACT_ATOMS: atom_id res chain seq x y z
N MET A 1 47.14 -10.59 -3.91
CA MET A 1 46.24 -9.80 -3.07
C MET A 1 44.83 -10.12 -3.52
N ARG A 2 44.14 -11.04 -2.81
CA ARG A 2 42.79 -11.53 -3.18
C ARG A 2 41.77 -10.64 -2.50
N LEU A 3 40.98 -9.92 -3.29
CA LEU A 3 39.80 -9.19 -2.79
C LEU A 3 38.75 -10.20 -2.35
N ARG A 4 38.41 -10.18 -1.08
CA ARG A 4 37.28 -10.90 -0.51
C ARG A 4 36.00 -10.20 -0.97
N ALA A 5 35.15 -10.92 -1.71
CA ALA A 5 33.76 -10.53 -1.93
C ALA A 5 33.05 -10.64 -0.59
N GLU A 6 32.64 -9.51 -0.05
CA GLU A 6 31.76 -9.46 1.13
C GLU A 6 30.38 -9.99 0.72
N GLY A 7 30.05 -11.17 1.21
CA GLY A 7 28.68 -11.72 1.14
C GLY A 7 27.72 -10.81 1.91
N ARG A 8 26.88 -10.07 1.21
CA ARG A 8 25.74 -9.40 1.81
C ARG A 8 24.84 -10.47 2.40
N HIS A 9 24.57 -10.40 3.69
CA HIS A 9 23.69 -11.30 4.39
C HIS A 9 22.28 -11.25 3.80
N HIS A 10 21.82 -12.34 3.22
CA HIS A 10 20.44 -12.49 2.71
C HIS A 10 19.37 -12.30 3.81
N GLY A 11 19.73 -12.46 5.10
CA GLY A 11 18.87 -12.17 6.24
C GLY A 11 18.46 -10.71 6.36
N GLY A 12 19.38 -9.76 6.13
CA GLY A 12 19.10 -8.33 6.33
C GLY A 12 18.01 -7.76 5.40
N VAL A 13 17.99 -8.13 4.11
CA VAL A 13 16.99 -7.63 3.14
C VAL A 13 15.60 -8.20 3.45
N HIS A 14 15.51 -9.46 3.84
CA HIS A 14 14.23 -10.07 4.22
C HIS A 14 13.65 -9.41 5.48
N ASP A 15 14.47 -9.19 6.49
CA ASP A 15 14.06 -8.55 7.74
C ASP A 15 13.57 -7.12 7.52
N GLU A 16 14.23 -6.35 6.63
CA GLU A 16 13.79 -5.00 6.24
C GLU A 16 12.43 -5.01 5.53
N ILE A 17 12.20 -5.99 4.65
CA ILE A 17 10.90 -6.17 3.97
C ILE A 17 9.79 -6.47 4.98
N ILE A 18 10.03 -7.43 5.88
CA ILE A 18 9.04 -7.83 6.89
C ILE A 18 8.74 -6.68 7.85
N GLU A 19 9.75 -5.92 8.24
CA GLU A 19 9.55 -4.75 9.12
C GLU A 19 8.69 -3.68 8.42
N LEU A 20 8.95 -3.36 7.15
CA LEU A 20 8.15 -2.40 6.41
C LEU A 20 6.71 -2.89 6.17
N GLU A 21 6.52 -4.18 5.91
CA GLU A 21 5.19 -4.77 5.80
C GLU A 21 4.43 -4.75 7.13
N ARG A 22 5.12 -4.94 8.27
CA ARG A 22 4.56 -4.78 9.61
C ARG A 22 4.08 -3.35 9.85
N VAL A 23 4.89 -2.37 9.48
CA VAL A 23 4.51 -0.96 9.49
C VAL A 23 3.31 -0.72 8.60
N ALA A 24 3.37 -1.15 7.33
CA ALA A 24 2.30 -0.93 6.35
C ALA A 24 0.95 -1.53 6.78
N ALA A 25 0.97 -2.64 7.52
CA ALA A 25 -0.23 -3.26 8.07
C ALA A 25 -0.98 -2.36 9.04
N ARG A 26 -0.28 -1.48 9.77
CA ARG A 26 -0.89 -0.50 10.69
C ARG A 26 -1.58 0.67 9.98
N HIS A 27 -1.22 0.92 8.73
CA HIS A 27 -1.74 2.03 7.93
C HIS A 27 -3.01 1.68 7.15
N TRP A 28 -3.27 0.38 6.94
CA TRP A 28 -4.43 -0.11 6.19
C TRP A 28 -4.89 -1.45 6.77
N ARG A 29 -5.76 -1.37 7.76
CA ARG A 29 -6.16 -2.51 8.58
C ARG A 29 -7.41 -3.20 8.06
N GLY A 30 -7.58 -4.47 8.44
CA GLY A 30 -8.88 -5.13 8.40
C GLY A 30 -9.81 -4.58 9.47
N THR A 31 -11.10 -4.72 9.29
CA THR A 31 -12.09 -4.48 10.38
C THR A 31 -12.07 -5.61 11.39
N GLU A 32 -11.58 -6.76 11.00
CA GLU A 32 -11.30 -7.90 11.84
C GLU A 32 -9.85 -8.36 11.61
N GLU A 33 -9.11 -8.56 12.70
CA GLU A 33 -7.71 -8.99 12.69
C GLU A 33 -7.46 -10.08 13.71
N GLU A 34 -6.68 -11.12 13.34
CA GLU A 34 -6.29 -12.21 14.21
C GLU A 34 -4.85 -12.62 13.90
N TRP A 35 -4.12 -13.06 14.91
CA TRP A 35 -2.75 -13.56 14.76
C TRP A 35 -2.70 -15.08 14.80
N LEU A 36 -2.10 -15.66 13.79
CA LEU A 36 -1.69 -17.06 13.74
C LEU A 36 -0.16 -17.10 13.87
N GLY A 37 0.34 -17.23 15.10
CA GLY A 37 1.77 -17.03 15.36
C GLY A 37 2.27 -15.69 14.85
N GLY A 38 3.23 -15.69 13.92
CA GLY A 38 3.73 -14.49 13.26
C GLY A 38 2.95 -14.05 12.01
N TRP A 39 1.80 -14.66 11.69
CA TRP A 39 0.98 -14.28 10.54
C TRP A 39 -0.23 -13.45 10.97
N LEU A 40 -0.42 -12.29 10.36
CA LEU A 40 -1.57 -11.43 10.58
C LEU A 40 -2.68 -11.75 9.57
N LEU A 41 -3.81 -12.27 10.05
CA LEU A 41 -5.02 -12.51 9.27
C LEU A 41 -5.92 -11.27 9.34
N ARG A 42 -6.42 -10.82 8.20
CA ARG A 42 -7.22 -9.59 8.10
C ARG A 42 -8.46 -9.82 7.26
N ALA A 43 -9.60 -9.31 7.70
CA ALA A 43 -10.86 -9.32 6.95
C ALA A 43 -11.55 -7.95 7.01
N ALA A 44 -12.19 -7.57 5.92
CA ALA A 44 -13.02 -6.37 5.77
C ALA A 44 -14.00 -6.58 4.61
N GLU A 45 -14.88 -7.58 4.73
CA GLU A 45 -15.97 -7.88 3.78
C GLU A 45 -15.53 -7.95 2.30
N GLY A 46 -14.26 -8.31 2.05
CA GLY A 46 -13.69 -8.38 0.71
C GLY A 46 -13.22 -7.02 0.13
N PHE A 47 -13.41 -5.91 0.83
CA PHE A 47 -12.93 -4.60 0.38
C PHE A 47 -11.41 -4.51 0.51
N THR A 48 -10.72 -4.40 -0.62
CA THR A 48 -9.27 -4.39 -0.85
C THR A 48 -8.53 -5.68 -0.49
N GLY A 49 -7.50 -6.02 -1.26
CA GLY A 49 -6.66 -7.18 -0.96
C GLY A 49 -5.86 -7.02 0.33
N ARG A 50 -5.39 -5.82 0.63
CA ARG A 50 -4.61 -5.53 1.83
C ARG A 50 -5.40 -5.78 3.12
N ALA A 51 -6.68 -5.41 3.15
CA ALA A 51 -7.55 -5.62 4.29
C ALA A 51 -8.20 -7.01 4.32
N ASN A 52 -7.96 -7.87 3.33
CA ASN A 52 -8.57 -9.20 3.21
C ASN A 52 -7.55 -10.26 2.80
N SER A 53 -6.38 -10.25 3.40
CA SER A 53 -5.35 -11.26 3.17
C SER A 53 -4.58 -11.57 4.44
N ALA A 54 -4.13 -12.81 4.59
CA ALA A 54 -3.10 -13.14 5.56
C ALA A 54 -1.78 -12.51 5.13
N LEU A 55 -1.06 -11.92 6.06
CA LEU A 55 0.25 -11.30 5.88
C LEU A 55 1.28 -12.03 6.74
N PRO A 56 2.18 -12.79 6.16
CA PRO A 56 3.27 -13.47 6.84
C PRO A 56 4.32 -12.47 7.33
N LEU A 57 4.39 -12.24 8.63
CA LEU A 57 5.33 -11.32 9.28
C LEU A 57 6.31 -12.03 10.22
N GLY A 58 6.34 -13.36 10.18
CA GLY A 58 7.19 -14.20 11.01
C GLY A 58 6.77 -15.67 10.96
N ASP A 59 7.27 -16.45 11.91
CA ASP A 59 6.93 -17.86 12.06
C ASP A 59 5.45 -18.03 12.47
N PRO A 60 4.63 -18.80 11.72
CA PRO A 60 3.24 -19.08 12.10
C PRO A 60 3.10 -19.95 13.36
N GLY A 61 4.17 -20.51 13.88
CA GLY A 61 4.16 -21.45 15.02
C GLY A 61 3.60 -22.83 14.68
N LEU A 62 3.43 -23.14 13.41
CA LEU A 62 2.91 -24.39 12.86
C LEU A 62 3.73 -24.78 11.63
N PRO A 63 3.77 -26.10 11.26
CA PRO A 63 4.26 -26.49 9.95
C PRO A 63 3.54 -25.71 8.84
N LEU A 64 4.27 -25.32 7.79
CA LEU A 64 3.77 -24.43 6.74
C LEU A 64 2.43 -24.87 6.14
N ASP A 65 2.30 -26.16 5.84
CA ASP A 65 1.05 -26.73 5.31
C ASP A 65 -0.13 -26.54 6.27
N SER A 66 0.10 -26.79 7.56
CA SER A 66 -0.92 -26.62 8.60
C SER A 66 -1.30 -25.15 8.78
N ALA A 67 -0.35 -24.23 8.65
CA ALA A 67 -0.61 -22.80 8.70
C ALA A 67 -1.45 -22.33 7.50
N ILE A 68 -1.13 -22.80 6.28
CA ILE A 68 -1.93 -22.53 5.08
C ILE A 68 -3.36 -23.06 5.26
N ASP A 69 -3.53 -24.27 5.79
CA ASP A 69 -4.85 -24.87 6.04
C ASP A 69 -5.64 -24.09 7.12
N ALA A 70 -4.97 -23.56 8.13
CA ALA A 70 -5.59 -22.69 9.14
C ALA A 70 -6.07 -21.37 8.51
N VAL A 71 -5.27 -20.74 7.65
CA VAL A 71 -5.68 -19.56 6.87
C VAL A 71 -6.91 -19.87 6.02
N VAL A 72 -6.92 -21.02 5.33
CA VAL A 72 -8.07 -21.44 4.51
C VAL A 72 -9.35 -21.53 5.34
N ARG A 73 -9.30 -22.19 6.50
CA ARG A 73 -10.46 -22.30 7.40
C ARG A 73 -10.92 -20.92 7.85
N TRP A 74 -10.02 -20.09 8.35
CA TRP A 74 -10.32 -18.77 8.88
C TRP A 74 -11.08 -17.86 7.90
N TYR A 75 -10.65 -17.82 6.62
CA TYR A 75 -11.34 -17.05 5.56
C TYR A 75 -12.67 -17.68 5.17
N ARG A 76 -12.75 -19.00 5.07
CA ARG A 76 -13.97 -19.71 4.70
C ARG A 76 -15.08 -19.54 5.72
N ASP A 77 -14.75 -19.58 7.01
CA ASP A 77 -15.70 -19.35 8.10
C ASP A 77 -16.34 -17.95 8.00
N ARG A 78 -15.70 -17.02 7.27
CA ARG A 78 -16.18 -15.66 6.99
C ARG A 78 -16.80 -15.48 5.61
N GLY A 79 -16.92 -16.55 4.83
CA GLY A 79 -17.43 -16.49 3.45
C GLY A 79 -16.51 -15.72 2.49
N LEU A 80 -15.23 -15.58 2.84
CA LEU A 80 -14.24 -14.86 2.06
C LEU A 80 -13.30 -15.83 1.32
N PRO A 81 -12.82 -15.47 0.11
CA PRO A 81 -11.80 -16.26 -0.58
C PRO A 81 -10.49 -16.22 0.20
N PRO A 82 -9.90 -17.39 0.55
CA PRO A 82 -8.59 -17.40 1.20
C PRO A 82 -7.52 -16.75 0.33
N MET A 83 -6.81 -15.79 0.88
CA MET A 83 -5.78 -15.03 0.19
C MET A 83 -4.59 -14.79 1.11
N ILE A 84 -3.38 -14.96 0.57
CA ILE A 84 -2.12 -14.70 1.28
C ILE A 84 -1.30 -13.69 0.48
N ALA A 85 -0.81 -12.66 1.16
CA ALA A 85 0.16 -11.72 0.62
C ALA A 85 1.55 -12.38 0.63
N VAL A 86 2.29 -12.20 -0.45
CA VAL A 86 3.65 -12.73 -0.61
C VAL A 86 4.59 -11.56 -0.90
N PRO A 87 5.19 -10.95 0.13
CA PRO A 87 6.26 -9.98 -0.04
C PRO A 87 7.51 -10.65 -0.62
N ALA A 88 8.20 -9.97 -1.52
CA ALA A 88 9.37 -10.50 -2.19
C ALA A 88 10.37 -9.38 -2.54
N PRO A 89 11.68 -9.65 -2.56
CA PRO A 89 12.67 -8.69 -3.05
C PRO A 89 12.40 -8.31 -4.51
N LEU A 90 13.07 -7.26 -4.98
CA LEU A 90 12.89 -6.76 -6.35
C LEU A 90 13.49 -7.69 -7.40
N ASP A 91 14.53 -8.45 -7.04
CA ASP A 91 15.26 -9.31 -7.95
C ASP A 91 14.36 -10.41 -8.51
N ALA A 92 14.21 -10.40 -9.84
CA ALA A 92 13.36 -11.35 -10.55
C ALA A 92 13.88 -12.79 -10.48
N ASP A 93 15.19 -12.95 -10.28
CA ASP A 93 15.89 -14.25 -10.26
C ASP A 93 15.93 -14.90 -8.86
N SER A 94 15.41 -14.24 -7.83
CA SER A 94 15.23 -14.87 -6.54
C SER A 94 14.20 -16.00 -6.70
N PRO A 95 14.57 -17.26 -6.41
CA PRO A 95 13.58 -18.32 -6.35
C PRO A 95 12.48 -17.88 -5.40
N GLY A 96 11.21 -18.02 -5.80
CA GLY A 96 10.08 -17.68 -4.94
C GLY A 96 10.30 -18.25 -3.54
N CYS A 97 9.93 -17.51 -2.50
CA CYS A 97 10.09 -18.00 -1.13
C CYS A 97 9.35 -19.34 -0.98
N GLU A 98 9.75 -20.13 0.01
CA GLU A 98 9.15 -21.44 0.29
C GLU A 98 7.62 -21.37 0.34
N LEU A 99 7.07 -20.31 0.94
CA LEU A 99 5.63 -20.07 0.97
C LEU A 99 5.03 -19.96 -0.45
N ASP A 100 5.64 -19.18 -1.34
CA ASP A 100 5.11 -18.99 -2.70
C ASP A 100 5.14 -20.30 -3.51
N GLN A 101 6.21 -21.10 -3.34
CA GLN A 101 6.33 -22.41 -3.95
C GLN A 101 5.26 -23.39 -3.42
N SER A 102 5.04 -23.45 -2.11
CA SER A 102 4.02 -24.28 -1.47
C SER A 102 2.61 -23.89 -1.92
N LEU A 103 2.31 -22.58 -2.00
CA LEU A 103 1.02 -22.11 -2.50
C LEU A 103 0.83 -22.46 -3.98
N SER A 104 1.87 -22.32 -4.80
CA SER A 104 1.84 -22.70 -6.21
C SER A 104 1.59 -24.21 -6.38
N ALA A 105 2.27 -25.06 -5.61
CA ALA A 105 2.08 -26.51 -5.61
C ALA A 105 0.65 -26.91 -5.21
N ARG A 106 -0.03 -26.10 -4.40
CA ARG A 106 -1.44 -26.27 -4.00
C ARG A 106 -2.41 -25.61 -4.99
N SER A 107 -1.97 -25.24 -6.19
CA SER A 107 -2.77 -24.61 -7.25
C SER A 107 -3.38 -23.25 -6.85
N TRP A 108 -2.76 -22.52 -5.92
CA TRP A 108 -3.19 -21.17 -5.62
C TRP A 108 -2.81 -20.23 -6.78
N ALA A 109 -3.79 -19.54 -7.31
CA ALA A 109 -3.60 -18.62 -8.43
C ALA A 109 -2.94 -17.30 -7.97
N THR A 110 -2.04 -16.75 -8.78
CA THR A 110 -1.58 -15.38 -8.57
C THR A 110 -2.68 -14.40 -8.94
N ARG A 111 -3.08 -13.54 -7.99
CA ARG A 111 -4.04 -12.47 -8.25
C ARG A 111 -3.41 -11.40 -9.17
N PRO A 112 -4.13 -10.93 -10.20
CA PRO A 112 -3.68 -9.80 -11.03
C PRO A 112 -3.43 -8.53 -10.22
N GLY A 113 -2.44 -7.73 -10.66
CA GLY A 113 -2.07 -6.45 -10.04
C GLY A 113 -1.08 -6.61 -8.87
N PRO A 114 0.11 -7.23 -9.10
CA PRO A 114 1.20 -7.15 -8.15
C PRO A 114 1.60 -5.68 -7.95
N ALA A 115 2.19 -5.35 -6.80
CA ALA A 115 2.55 -3.99 -6.48
C ALA A 115 4.00 -3.85 -6.02
N PHE A 116 4.58 -2.69 -6.28
CA PHE A 116 5.80 -2.23 -5.64
C PHE A 116 5.46 -1.51 -4.34
N VAL A 117 6.28 -1.70 -3.33
CA VAL A 117 6.37 -0.82 -2.17
C VAL A 117 7.51 0.15 -2.43
N MET A 118 7.22 1.44 -2.39
CA MET A 118 8.20 2.50 -2.60
C MET A 118 8.32 3.34 -1.33
N VAL A 119 9.52 3.81 -1.03
CA VAL A 119 9.85 4.59 0.17
C VAL A 119 10.61 5.85 -0.19
N ALA A 120 10.50 6.87 0.65
CA ALA A 120 11.34 8.06 0.57
C ALA A 120 11.59 8.64 1.98
N ASP A 121 12.66 9.42 2.10
CA ASP A 121 12.82 10.35 3.22
C ASP A 121 11.99 11.60 2.94
N LEU A 122 11.24 12.08 3.93
CA LEU A 122 10.31 13.18 3.73
C LEU A 122 11.00 14.52 3.47
N SER A 123 12.22 14.71 3.97
CA SER A 123 13.06 15.86 3.61
C SER A 123 13.30 15.95 2.09
N ASP A 124 13.53 14.80 1.46
CA ASP A 124 13.81 14.70 0.04
C ASP A 124 12.50 14.75 -0.77
N ALA A 125 11.48 14.00 -0.35
CA ALA A 125 10.19 13.93 -1.03
C ALA A 125 9.42 15.25 -1.04
N ALA A 126 9.55 16.07 0.02
CA ALA A 126 8.92 17.39 0.09
C ALA A 126 9.59 18.41 -0.83
N THR A 127 10.87 18.23 -1.17
CA THR A 127 11.69 19.18 -1.95
C THR A 127 12.01 18.70 -3.37
N ALA A 128 11.90 17.41 -3.65
CA ALA A 128 12.41 16.75 -4.86
C ALA A 128 11.74 17.19 -6.17
N VAL A 129 10.53 17.76 -6.14
CA VAL A 129 9.89 18.27 -7.35
C VAL A 129 10.22 19.76 -7.51
N PRO A 130 11.00 20.17 -8.54
CA PRO A 130 11.27 21.57 -8.79
C PRO A 130 9.96 22.35 -8.97
N ASP A 131 9.92 23.57 -8.46
CA ASP A 131 8.73 24.44 -8.49
C ASP A 131 8.18 24.67 -9.91
N HIS A 132 9.06 24.67 -10.92
CA HIS A 132 8.69 24.82 -12.33
C HIS A 132 8.05 23.55 -12.96
N ALA A 133 8.15 22.40 -12.32
CA ALA A 133 7.46 21.17 -12.74
C ALA A 133 6.04 21.07 -12.14
N ALA A 134 5.74 21.83 -11.12
CA ALA A 134 4.37 22.16 -10.74
C ALA A 134 3.87 23.18 -11.78
N ARG A 135 3.27 22.70 -12.87
CA ARG A 135 2.36 23.56 -13.63
C ARG A 135 1.44 24.22 -12.61
N GLU A 136 1.28 25.51 -12.72
CA GLU A 136 0.47 26.29 -11.82
C GLU A 136 -0.86 25.58 -11.60
N LEU A 137 -1.16 25.31 -10.33
CA LEU A 137 -2.52 24.91 -9.98
C LEU A 137 -3.48 25.99 -10.52
N PRO A 138 -4.71 25.64 -10.87
CA PRO A 138 -5.71 26.66 -11.18
C PRO A 138 -5.65 27.75 -10.10
N PRO A 139 -5.78 29.05 -10.45
CA PRO A 139 -5.54 30.15 -9.51
C PRO A 139 -6.33 30.05 -8.20
N ASP A 140 -7.52 29.42 -8.27
CA ASP A 140 -8.43 29.25 -7.12
C ASP A 140 -8.31 27.87 -6.47
N ALA A 141 -7.37 27.01 -6.95
CA ALA A 141 -7.20 25.68 -6.39
C ALA A 141 -6.43 25.70 -5.06
N ALA A 142 -7.02 25.09 -4.04
CA ALA A 142 -6.47 25.00 -2.70
C ALA A 142 -6.25 23.55 -2.26
N PHE A 143 -5.18 23.33 -1.50
CA PHE A 143 -4.97 22.08 -0.76
C PHE A 143 -5.77 22.12 0.54
N GLN A 144 -6.48 21.05 0.83
CA GLN A 144 -7.22 20.81 2.07
C GLN A 144 -6.78 19.49 2.70
N ALA A 145 -6.78 19.46 4.02
CA ALA A 145 -6.34 18.32 4.82
C ALA A 145 -7.31 18.14 6.00
N ASP A 146 -8.22 17.19 5.85
CA ASP A 146 -9.29 16.94 6.81
C ASP A 146 -9.05 15.63 7.56
N THR A 147 -9.52 15.52 8.79
CA THR A 147 -9.42 14.29 9.61
C THR A 147 -10.42 13.22 9.20
N GLU A 148 -11.48 13.60 8.48
CA GLU A 148 -12.54 12.72 7.98
C GLU A 148 -12.78 12.95 6.49
N PRO A 149 -13.10 11.89 5.71
CA PRO A 149 -13.44 12.07 4.32
C PRO A 149 -14.87 12.62 4.18
N ASP A 150 -15.03 13.73 3.49
CA ASP A 150 -16.34 14.23 3.14
C ASP A 150 -16.97 13.46 1.96
N ARG A 151 -18.22 13.80 1.65
CA ARG A 151 -18.95 13.13 0.55
C ARG A 151 -18.28 13.31 -0.82
N ALA A 152 -17.67 14.46 -1.09
CA ALA A 152 -17.03 14.74 -2.36
C ALA A 152 -15.71 13.98 -2.49
N TRP A 153 -14.93 13.88 -1.41
CA TRP A 153 -13.74 13.04 -1.34
C TRP A 153 -14.09 11.56 -1.61
N LEU A 154 -15.09 11.03 -0.88
CA LEU A 154 -15.55 9.66 -1.04
C LEU A 154 -16.07 9.38 -2.46
N ALA A 155 -16.79 10.32 -3.07
CA ALA A 155 -17.29 10.20 -4.45
C ALA A 155 -16.15 10.19 -5.50
N THR A 156 -14.99 10.77 -5.18
CA THR A 156 -13.81 10.78 -6.06
C THR A 156 -12.99 9.48 -5.93
N TYR A 157 -13.11 8.78 -4.81
CA TYR A 157 -12.34 7.55 -4.56
C TYR A 157 -12.96 6.34 -5.26
N HIS A 158 -12.24 5.76 -6.23
CA HIS A 158 -12.67 4.59 -7.02
C HIS A 158 -11.67 3.44 -6.85
N TYR A 159 -11.92 2.55 -5.90
CA TYR A 159 -11.05 1.37 -5.77
C TYR A 159 -11.18 0.48 -7.01
N ARG A 160 -10.09 0.40 -7.81
CA ARG A 160 -10.02 -0.39 -9.06
C ARG A 160 -11.16 -0.07 -10.05
N GLY A 161 -11.61 1.17 -10.11
CA GLY A 161 -12.66 1.61 -11.01
C GLY A 161 -14.07 1.11 -10.66
N GLN A 162 -14.29 0.66 -9.43
CA GLN A 162 -15.62 0.25 -8.96
C GLN A 162 -16.44 1.47 -8.56
N ASP A 163 -17.60 1.64 -9.19
CA ASP A 163 -18.53 2.75 -8.90
C ASP A 163 -19.29 2.56 -7.58
N ARG A 164 -19.43 1.31 -7.12
CA ARG A 164 -20.14 0.99 -5.88
C ARG A 164 -19.18 0.81 -4.72
N GLN A 165 -19.32 1.68 -3.74
CA GLN A 165 -18.54 1.65 -2.51
C GLN A 165 -19.27 0.80 -1.46
N PRO A 166 -18.65 -0.29 -0.94
CA PRO A 166 -19.24 -1.07 0.13
C PRO A 166 -19.23 -0.26 1.45
N PRO A 167 -20.20 -0.50 2.37
CA PRO A 167 -20.25 0.21 3.65
C PRO A 167 -18.96 0.15 4.45
N VAL A 168 -18.29 -1.01 4.47
CA VAL A 168 -17.03 -1.26 5.18
C VAL A 168 -15.85 -0.39 4.67
N MET A 169 -15.98 0.24 3.50
CA MET A 169 -14.91 1.08 2.93
C MET A 169 -14.50 2.21 3.88
N ARG A 170 -15.48 2.88 4.51
CA ARG A 170 -15.18 3.98 5.44
C ARG A 170 -14.36 3.48 6.63
N ASP A 171 -14.73 2.33 7.20
CA ASP A 171 -14.04 1.75 8.36
C ASP A 171 -12.59 1.41 8.03
N VAL A 172 -12.32 0.88 6.82
CA VAL A 172 -10.97 0.61 6.34
C VAL A 172 -10.20 1.91 6.09
N LEU A 173 -10.84 2.92 5.48
CA LEU A 173 -10.19 4.21 5.23
C LEU A 173 -9.84 4.95 6.52
N THR A 174 -10.60 4.76 7.61
CA THR A 174 -10.37 5.40 8.91
C THR A 174 -9.68 4.48 9.93
N SER A 175 -9.10 3.37 9.49
CA SER A 175 -8.55 2.33 10.38
C SER A 175 -7.17 2.63 10.97
N ALA A 176 -6.42 3.61 10.47
CA ALA A 176 -5.11 3.97 11.01
C ALA A 176 -5.24 4.77 12.32
N PRO A 177 -4.23 4.74 13.19
CA PRO A 177 -4.24 5.53 14.45
C PRO A 177 -4.36 7.03 14.22
N ASP A 178 -3.75 7.56 13.17
CA ASP A 178 -3.84 8.94 12.72
C ASP A 178 -3.90 8.96 11.19
N GLN A 179 -4.83 9.75 10.63
CA GLN A 179 -4.98 9.89 9.19
C GLN A 179 -5.50 11.27 8.79
N VAL A 180 -5.21 11.59 7.53
CA VAL A 180 -5.65 12.81 6.86
C VAL A 180 -6.22 12.46 5.49
N PHE A 181 -7.35 13.05 5.16
CA PHE A 181 -7.99 12.97 3.86
C PHE A 181 -7.66 14.26 3.10
N ALA A 182 -6.59 14.16 2.33
CA ALA A 182 -6.08 15.30 1.55
C ALA A 182 -6.85 15.46 0.24
N SER A 183 -7.08 16.69 -0.18
CA SER A 183 -7.63 16.99 -1.50
C SER A 183 -7.04 18.29 -2.07
N ILE A 184 -7.01 18.40 -3.39
CA ILE A 184 -6.86 19.66 -4.11
C ILE A 184 -8.22 19.98 -4.69
N ARG A 185 -8.74 21.18 -4.39
CA ARG A 185 -10.07 21.65 -4.82
C ARG A 185 -9.98 22.98 -5.54
N ASP A 186 -10.90 23.16 -6.48
CA ASP A 186 -11.14 24.40 -7.20
C ASP A 186 -12.63 24.76 -7.00
N GLY A 187 -12.92 25.73 -6.15
CA GLY A 187 -14.28 25.99 -5.69
C GLY A 187 -14.89 24.75 -5.01
N GLY A 188 -15.97 24.23 -5.55
CA GLY A 188 -16.64 22.99 -5.08
C GLY A 188 -16.11 21.70 -5.69
N ASP A 189 -15.27 21.77 -6.73
CA ASP A 189 -14.79 20.61 -7.49
C ASP A 189 -13.57 19.97 -6.85
N VAL A 190 -13.59 18.66 -6.66
CA VAL A 190 -12.42 17.88 -6.22
C VAL A 190 -11.59 17.50 -7.44
N LEU A 191 -10.37 18.04 -7.52
CA LEU A 191 -9.44 17.82 -8.63
C LEU A 191 -8.55 16.61 -8.40
N ALA A 192 -8.14 16.36 -7.14
CA ALA A 192 -7.33 15.23 -6.75
C ALA A 192 -7.50 14.93 -5.26
N ILE A 193 -7.33 13.65 -4.89
CA ILE A 193 -7.39 13.18 -3.51
C ILE A 193 -6.21 12.28 -3.16
N ALA A 194 -5.88 12.24 -1.89
CA ALA A 194 -5.01 11.23 -1.29
C ALA A 194 -5.39 11.01 0.18
N ARG A 195 -5.11 9.82 0.69
CA ARG A 195 -5.13 9.55 2.12
C ARG A 195 -3.70 9.46 2.63
N LEU A 196 -3.38 10.26 3.62
CA LEU A 196 -2.18 10.14 4.45
C LEU A 196 -2.56 9.39 5.73
N SER A 197 -1.73 8.47 6.16
CA SER A 197 -1.85 7.81 7.45
C SER A 197 -0.51 7.85 8.18
N ILE A 198 -0.53 7.90 9.51
CA ILE A 198 0.66 7.95 10.33
C ILE A 198 0.59 6.87 11.41
N ALA A 199 1.60 6.04 11.46
CA ALA A 199 1.80 5.01 12.48
C ALA A 199 3.28 4.63 12.56
N ASP A 200 3.75 4.26 13.74
CA ASP A 200 5.09 3.70 13.99
C ASP A 200 6.25 4.55 13.39
N GLY A 201 6.11 5.88 13.39
CA GLY A 201 7.12 6.81 12.86
C GLY A 201 7.22 6.86 11.33
N TRP A 202 6.22 6.32 10.63
CA TRP A 202 6.10 6.37 9.18
C TRP A 202 4.83 7.09 8.74
N ALA A 203 4.91 7.70 7.55
CA ALA A 203 3.77 8.15 6.78
C ALA A 203 3.44 7.11 5.70
N GLY A 204 2.16 6.82 5.50
CA GLY A 204 1.67 5.97 4.41
C GLY A 204 0.77 6.77 3.48
N ILE A 205 1.07 6.81 2.18
CA ILE A 205 0.23 7.47 1.18
C ILE A 205 -0.59 6.41 0.44
N THR A 206 -1.91 6.57 0.47
CA THR A 206 -2.85 5.64 -0.17
C THR A 206 -4.00 6.41 -0.83
N ALA A 207 -4.87 5.73 -1.57
CA ALA A 207 -6.06 6.32 -2.18
C ALA A 207 -5.76 7.57 -3.03
N VAL A 208 -4.65 7.57 -3.78
CA VAL A 208 -4.26 8.69 -4.63
C VAL A 208 -5.05 8.62 -5.93
N GLU A 209 -5.89 9.60 -6.17
CA GLU A 209 -6.63 9.72 -7.42
C GLU A 209 -6.60 11.17 -7.94
N VAL A 210 -6.50 11.31 -9.25
CA VAL A 210 -6.61 12.58 -9.96
C VAL A 210 -7.79 12.48 -10.92
N ASN A 211 -8.67 13.47 -10.86
CA ASN A 211 -9.81 13.58 -11.75
C ASN A 211 -9.37 13.34 -13.21
N PRO A 212 -9.96 12.36 -13.91
CA PRO A 212 -9.56 12.01 -15.29
C PRO A 212 -9.51 13.19 -16.24
N ALA A 213 -10.46 14.13 -16.14
CA ALA A 213 -10.50 15.35 -16.95
C ALA A 213 -9.40 16.37 -16.65
N ARG A 214 -8.71 16.22 -15.51
CA ARG A 214 -7.64 17.11 -15.02
C ARG A 214 -6.27 16.45 -14.98
N ARG A 215 -6.13 15.23 -15.54
CA ARG A 215 -4.82 14.55 -15.64
C ARG A 215 -3.85 15.33 -16.50
N ARG A 216 -2.54 15.09 -16.31
CA ARG A 216 -1.43 15.76 -17.02
C ARG A 216 -1.27 17.26 -16.72
N ALA A 217 -1.97 17.77 -15.71
CA ALA A 217 -1.89 19.16 -15.24
C ALA A 217 -0.96 19.35 -14.02
N GLY A 218 -0.13 18.35 -13.66
CA GLY A 218 0.75 18.44 -12.50
C GLY A 218 0.12 18.13 -11.14
N LEU A 219 -1.20 17.92 -11.08
CA LEU A 219 -1.96 17.73 -9.83
C LEU A 219 -1.43 16.59 -8.96
N GLY A 220 -1.04 15.46 -9.57
CA GLY A 220 -0.49 14.32 -8.81
C GLY A 220 0.81 14.67 -8.08
N ALA A 221 1.70 15.45 -8.72
CA ALA A 221 2.94 15.90 -8.12
C ALA A 221 2.68 16.94 -7.01
N ALA A 222 1.79 17.90 -7.26
CA ALA A 222 1.40 18.91 -6.28
C ALA A 222 0.77 18.27 -5.05
N LEU A 223 -0.15 17.31 -5.24
CA LEU A 223 -0.78 16.57 -4.15
C LEU A 223 0.24 15.76 -3.35
N THR A 224 1.13 15.01 -4.02
CA THR A 224 2.16 14.21 -3.34
C THR A 224 3.06 15.08 -2.47
N ARG A 225 3.51 16.25 -2.98
CA ARG A 225 4.30 17.20 -2.19
C ARG A 225 3.53 17.74 -0.99
N ALA A 226 2.30 18.17 -1.19
CA ALA A 226 1.47 18.74 -0.13
C ALA A 226 1.21 17.71 0.99
N VAL A 227 0.97 16.46 0.63
CA VAL A 227 0.80 15.34 1.58
C VAL A 227 2.12 15.03 2.32
N CYS A 228 3.26 15.04 1.63
CA CYS A 228 4.57 14.88 2.28
C CYS A 228 4.86 16.05 3.23
N ALA A 229 4.55 17.30 2.85
CA ALA A 229 4.69 18.45 3.73
C ALA A 229 3.76 18.36 4.96
N GLU A 230 2.56 17.81 4.81
CA GLU A 230 1.64 17.53 5.92
C GLU A 230 2.23 16.48 6.90
N ALA A 231 2.86 15.43 6.38
CA ALA A 231 3.54 14.44 7.21
C ALA A 231 4.72 15.03 7.98
N VAL A 232 5.52 15.91 7.35
CA VAL A 232 6.60 16.66 8.03
C VAL A 232 6.06 17.53 9.18
N ARG A 233 4.93 18.20 9.00
CA ARG A 233 4.28 18.96 10.08
C ARG A 233 3.84 18.11 11.27
N ARG A 234 3.77 16.81 11.09
CA ARG A 234 3.44 15.79 12.12
C ARG A 234 4.66 15.04 12.63
N ASP A 235 5.85 15.63 12.48
CA ASP A 235 7.13 15.11 12.97
C ASP A 235 7.49 13.70 12.43
N VAL A 236 7.04 13.37 11.22
CA VAL A 236 7.41 12.12 10.54
C VAL A 236 8.53 12.37 9.54
N SER A 237 9.51 11.48 9.47
CA SER A 237 10.67 11.61 8.59
C SER A 237 10.69 10.63 7.41
N ARG A 238 9.89 9.57 7.45
CA ARG A 238 9.88 8.51 6.44
C ARG A 238 8.49 8.30 5.88
N VAL A 239 8.41 8.04 4.58
CA VAL A 239 7.14 7.80 3.89
C VAL A 239 7.22 6.56 3.01
N PHE A 240 6.13 5.83 2.92
CA PHE A 240 5.95 4.74 1.96
C PHE A 240 4.65 4.89 1.18
N LEU A 241 4.60 4.23 0.05
CA LEU A 241 3.38 4.01 -0.74
C LEU A 241 3.44 2.66 -1.45
N GLN A 242 2.28 2.22 -1.92
CA GLN A 242 2.16 1.00 -2.71
C GLN A 242 1.51 1.33 -4.04
N VAL A 243 2.10 0.85 -5.14
CA VAL A 243 1.66 1.14 -6.50
C VAL A 243 1.67 -0.13 -7.35
N GLU A 244 0.61 -0.37 -8.12
CA GLU A 244 0.58 -1.51 -9.05
C GLU A 244 1.75 -1.43 -10.05
N THR A 245 2.40 -2.56 -10.31
CA THR A 245 3.58 -2.62 -11.19
C THR A 245 3.28 -2.19 -12.63
N SER A 246 2.03 -2.28 -13.04
CA SER A 246 1.54 -1.84 -14.35
C SER A 246 1.30 -0.32 -14.44
N ASN A 247 1.24 0.40 -13.32
CA ASN A 247 0.98 1.84 -13.30
C ASN A 247 2.26 2.66 -13.53
N ALA A 248 2.81 2.57 -14.76
CA ALA A 248 4.05 3.25 -15.12
C ALA A 248 3.99 4.78 -14.91
N ALA A 249 2.82 5.40 -15.10
CA ALA A 249 2.66 6.84 -14.92
C ALA A 249 2.80 7.25 -13.45
N ALA A 250 2.20 6.52 -12.52
CA ALA A 250 2.32 6.77 -11.10
C ALA A 250 3.73 6.45 -10.59
N ILE A 251 4.33 5.36 -11.05
CA ILE A 251 5.71 4.99 -10.70
C ILE A 251 6.67 6.11 -11.10
N ALA A 252 6.60 6.59 -12.35
CA ALA A 252 7.45 7.68 -12.83
C ALA A 252 7.19 9.00 -12.05
N LEU A 253 5.96 9.25 -11.63
CA LEU A 253 5.63 10.38 -10.76
C LEU A 253 6.35 10.25 -9.41
N TYR A 254 6.19 9.12 -8.73
CA TYR A 254 6.76 8.92 -7.39
C TYR A 254 8.29 8.91 -7.42
N GLN A 255 8.92 8.33 -8.46
CA GLN A 255 10.36 8.43 -8.63
C GLN A 255 10.86 9.89 -8.74
N ARG A 256 10.14 10.74 -9.50
CA ARG A 256 10.45 12.19 -9.55
C ARG A 256 10.23 12.89 -8.21
N CYS A 257 9.35 12.38 -7.36
CA CYS A 257 9.15 12.85 -5.98
C CYS A 257 10.15 12.24 -4.98
N GLY A 258 11.23 11.60 -5.43
CA GLY A 258 12.27 11.06 -4.56
C GLY A 258 11.98 9.67 -4.00
N PHE A 259 10.89 9.03 -4.39
CA PHE A 259 10.61 7.66 -3.96
C PHE A 259 11.49 6.66 -4.72
N ARG A 260 11.99 5.68 -3.99
CA ARG A 260 12.76 4.53 -4.50
C ARG A 260 12.03 3.24 -4.19
N TYR A 261 12.26 2.21 -4.99
CA TYR A 261 11.73 0.89 -4.71
C TYR A 261 12.35 0.32 -3.44
N SER A 262 11.52 -0.28 -2.59
CA SER A 262 11.93 -1.12 -1.47
C SER A 262 11.82 -2.60 -1.86
N HIS A 263 10.62 -3.06 -2.12
CA HIS A 263 10.32 -4.44 -2.47
C HIS A 263 9.05 -4.51 -3.32
N ARG A 264 8.62 -5.73 -3.66
CA ARG A 264 7.33 -5.98 -4.32
C ARG A 264 6.52 -7.00 -3.52
N TYR A 265 5.23 -7.05 -3.78
CA TYR A 265 4.38 -8.12 -3.30
C TYR A 265 3.32 -8.50 -4.32
N HIS A 266 2.82 -9.72 -4.20
CA HIS A 266 1.63 -10.19 -4.90
C HIS A 266 0.74 -10.96 -3.94
N TYR A 267 -0.43 -11.36 -4.41
CA TYR A 267 -1.34 -12.21 -3.64
C TYR A 267 -1.48 -13.56 -4.31
N ARG A 268 -1.52 -14.60 -3.48
CA ARG A 268 -1.99 -15.93 -3.86
C ARG A 268 -3.41 -16.12 -3.35
N VAL A 269 -4.30 -16.62 -4.21
CA VAL A 269 -5.71 -16.88 -3.91
C VAL A 269 -5.96 -18.38 -4.05
N ALA A 270 -6.60 -18.98 -3.05
CA ALA A 270 -6.95 -20.38 -3.09
C ALA A 270 -7.93 -20.71 -4.24
N PRO A 271 -7.86 -21.89 -4.82
CA PRO A 271 -8.85 -22.32 -5.80
C PRO A 271 -10.26 -22.32 -5.18
N PRO A 272 -11.31 -22.06 -5.98
CA PRO A 272 -12.68 -22.27 -5.53
C PRO A 272 -12.86 -23.68 -5.01
N GLN A 273 -13.74 -23.87 -4.02
CA GLN A 273 -14.15 -25.22 -3.66
C GLN A 273 -15.04 -25.79 -4.78
N ALA A 274 -14.78 -27.06 -5.12
CA ALA A 274 -15.67 -27.83 -5.96
C ALA A 274 -16.99 -28.10 -5.25
#